data_056cf69252a85c8a8070222a4218f724
#
_entry.id   056cf69252a85c8a8070222a4218f724
#
_cell.length_a   1.000
_cell.length_b   1.000
_cell.length_c   1.000
_cell.angle_alpha   90.00
_cell.angle_beta   90.00
_cell.angle_gamma   90.00
#
_symmetry.space_group_name_H-M   'P 1'
#
loop_
_entity.id
_entity.type
_entity.pdbx_description
1 polymer ?
#
loop_
_entity_poly.entity_id
_entity_poly.type
_entity_poly.pdbx_seq_one_letter_code
_entity_poly.pdbx_strand_id
1 'polypeptide(L)'
;SINNIPNDQMILDVGEQTTKLISDEILKSKSILWNGPLGAFEYSPFDKSTISVANIIQNYSSKSQLDALAGGGDTLAAIKKAKANDAFKYLSTAGGAFLEWLEGNKSPGFIALRENNF
;
A
#
# COMPACT_ATOMS: atom_id res chain seq x y z
N SER A 1 6.75 -21.33 -6.83
CA SER A 1 7.28 -20.77 -8.08
C SER A 1 6.17 -20.61 -9.11
N ILE A 2 6.17 -19.52 -9.86
CA ILE A 2 5.21 -19.29 -10.96
C ILE A 2 5.33 -20.32 -12.07
N ASN A 3 6.44 -21.04 -12.16
CA ASN A 3 6.70 -22.06 -13.19
C ASN A 3 6.03 -23.41 -12.89
N ASN A 4 5.50 -23.59 -11.69
CA ASN A 4 4.96 -24.87 -11.20
C ASN A 4 3.50 -24.74 -10.71
N ILE A 5 2.73 -23.84 -11.29
CA ILE A 5 1.32 -23.64 -10.91
C ILE A 5 0.47 -24.64 -11.72
N PRO A 6 -0.29 -25.53 -11.05
CA PRO A 6 -1.28 -26.37 -11.75
C PRO A 6 -2.33 -25.53 -12.46
N ASN A 7 -2.87 -26.04 -13.57
CA ASN A 7 -3.84 -25.29 -14.40
C ASN A 7 -5.16 -24.96 -13.71
N ASP A 8 -5.47 -25.63 -12.61
CA ASP A 8 -6.69 -25.45 -11.81
C ASP A 8 -6.48 -24.61 -10.54
N GLN A 9 -5.28 -24.00 -10.38
CA GLN A 9 -4.94 -23.20 -9.22
C GLN A 9 -4.64 -21.74 -9.59
N MET A 10 -4.86 -20.85 -8.64
CA MET A 10 -4.60 -19.43 -8.76
C MET A 10 -3.54 -18.98 -7.77
N ILE A 11 -2.76 -17.97 -8.17
CA ILE A 11 -1.87 -17.26 -7.24
C ILE A 11 -2.71 -16.22 -6.50
N LEU A 12 -2.84 -16.37 -5.18
CA LEU A 12 -3.66 -15.49 -4.36
C LEU A 12 -2.85 -14.58 -3.42
N ASP A 13 -1.55 -14.79 -3.32
CA ASP A 13 -0.65 -13.91 -2.56
C ASP A 13 0.79 -14.02 -3.12
N VAL A 14 1.63 -13.06 -2.78
CA VAL A 14 3.06 -13.14 -3.10
C VAL A 14 3.78 -14.07 -2.13
N GLY A 15 4.84 -14.71 -2.61
CA GLY A 15 5.63 -15.63 -1.79
C GLY A 15 6.52 -14.93 -0.75
N GLU A 16 7.06 -15.71 0.16
CA GLU A 16 7.94 -15.20 1.22
C GLU A 16 9.20 -14.51 0.68
N GLN A 17 9.77 -15.02 -0.39
CA GLN A 17 10.95 -14.40 -1.02
C GLN A 17 10.62 -13.01 -1.59
N THR A 18 9.47 -12.86 -2.24
CA THR A 18 9.00 -11.58 -2.76
C THR A 18 8.70 -10.61 -1.62
N THR A 19 8.04 -11.08 -0.56
CA THR A 19 7.78 -10.28 0.64
C THR A 19 9.10 -9.78 1.26
N LYS A 20 10.11 -10.64 1.31
CA LYS A 20 11.44 -10.26 1.80
C LYS A 20 12.10 -9.19 0.92
N LEU A 21 12.05 -9.33 -0.40
CA LEU A 21 12.59 -8.34 -1.33
C LEU A 21 11.91 -6.97 -1.16
N ILE A 22 10.59 -6.94 -1.04
CA ILE A 22 9.84 -5.71 -0.78
C ILE A 22 10.28 -5.11 0.56
N SER A 23 10.41 -5.92 1.59
CA SER A 23 10.84 -5.49 2.91
C SER A 23 12.24 -4.87 2.87
N ASP A 24 13.18 -5.51 2.19
CA ASP A 24 14.55 -5.02 2.06
C ASP A 24 14.59 -3.66 1.33
N GLU A 25 13.72 -3.45 0.33
CA GLU A 25 13.60 -2.15 -0.35
C GLU A 25 12.97 -1.08 0.54
N ILE A 26 11.96 -1.43 1.33
CA ILE A 26 11.37 -0.51 2.31
C ILE A 26 12.44 -0.02 3.31
N LEU A 27 13.30 -0.92 3.78
CA LEU A 27 14.36 -0.60 4.73
C LEU A 27 15.40 0.37 4.19
N LYS A 28 15.57 0.43 2.88
CA LYS A 28 16.49 1.35 2.20
C LYS A 28 15.84 2.68 1.83
N SER A 29 14.51 2.76 1.90
CA SER A 29 13.75 3.90 1.43
C SER A 29 13.57 4.94 2.53
N LYS A 30 13.51 6.21 2.16
CA LYS A 30 13.16 7.32 3.07
C LYS A 30 11.67 7.63 3.03
N SER A 31 11.04 7.35 1.90
CA SER A 31 9.59 7.51 1.73
C SER A 31 9.04 6.40 0.84
N ILE A 32 7.81 6.01 1.11
CA ILE A 32 7.07 5.03 0.32
C ILE A 32 5.67 5.53 0.01
N LEU A 33 5.18 5.08 -1.14
CA LEU A 33 3.78 5.22 -1.51
C LEU A 33 3.21 3.82 -1.73
N TRP A 34 2.19 3.47 -0.96
CA TRP A 34 1.49 2.19 -1.10
C TRP A 34 0.13 2.42 -1.78
N ASN A 35 -0.02 1.87 -2.96
CA ASN A 35 -1.29 1.92 -3.70
C ASN A 35 -1.63 0.53 -4.24
N GLY A 36 -2.53 -0.16 -3.58
CA GLY A 36 -2.95 -1.52 -3.84
C GLY A 36 -2.40 -2.52 -2.84
N PRO A 37 -3.26 -3.35 -2.23
CA PRO A 37 -2.81 -4.41 -1.33
C PRO A 37 -2.07 -5.51 -2.10
N LEU A 38 -1.29 -6.30 -1.37
CA LEU A 38 -0.70 -7.52 -1.88
C LEU A 38 -1.67 -8.67 -1.65
N GLY A 39 -1.81 -9.55 -2.63
CA GLY A 39 -2.63 -10.74 -2.52
C GLY A 39 -4.13 -10.48 -2.28
N ALA A 40 -4.86 -11.55 -2.08
CA ALA A 40 -6.28 -11.52 -1.72
C ALA A 40 -6.43 -11.29 -0.19
N PHE A 41 -6.03 -10.10 0.26
CA PHE A 41 -5.88 -9.74 1.67
C PHE A 41 -7.15 -9.92 2.52
N GLU A 42 -8.30 -9.99 1.87
CA GLU A 42 -9.60 -10.19 2.55
C GLU A 42 -9.74 -11.60 3.14
N TYR A 43 -8.98 -12.55 2.61
CA TYR A 43 -9.07 -13.97 2.97
C TYR A 43 -7.74 -14.49 3.53
N SER A 44 -7.75 -14.96 4.78
CA SER A 44 -6.61 -15.69 5.34
C SER A 44 -6.51 -17.08 4.68
N PRO A 45 -5.30 -17.56 4.34
CA PRO A 45 -3.97 -17.03 4.67
C PRO A 45 -3.37 -16.09 3.60
N PHE A 46 -4.14 -15.59 2.66
CA PHE A 46 -3.69 -14.76 1.53
C PHE A 46 -3.47 -13.29 1.89
N ASP A 47 -3.59 -12.96 3.16
CA ASP A 47 -3.32 -11.65 3.76
C ASP A 47 -1.92 -11.55 4.39
N LYS A 48 -1.16 -12.63 4.44
CA LYS A 48 0.12 -12.70 5.15
C LYS A 48 1.14 -11.69 4.65
N SER A 49 1.32 -11.58 3.34
CA SER A 49 2.28 -10.65 2.76
C SER A 49 1.90 -9.20 3.03
N THR A 50 0.62 -8.86 2.88
CA THR A 50 0.08 -7.54 3.17
C THR A 50 0.31 -7.13 4.63
N ILE A 51 -0.01 -8.02 5.57
CA ILE A 51 0.20 -7.79 7.00
C ILE A 51 1.68 -7.65 7.33
N SER A 52 2.52 -8.51 6.76
CA SER A 52 3.96 -8.46 6.96
C SER A 52 4.57 -7.14 6.52
N VAL A 53 4.23 -6.67 5.32
CA VAL A 53 4.69 -5.39 4.79
C VAL A 53 4.18 -4.23 5.64
N ALA A 54 2.91 -4.23 6.02
CA ALA A 54 2.34 -3.21 6.89
C ALA A 54 3.06 -3.11 8.24
N ASN A 55 3.40 -4.24 8.84
CA ASN A 55 4.13 -4.29 10.11
C ASN A 55 5.55 -3.72 9.98
N ILE A 56 6.23 -4.00 8.87
CA ILE A 56 7.56 -3.43 8.61
C ILE A 56 7.48 -1.92 8.46
N ILE A 57 6.52 -1.42 7.70
CA ILE A 57 6.27 0.02 7.56
C ILE A 57 6.01 0.65 8.92
N GLN A 58 5.16 0.03 9.74
CA GLN A 58 4.84 0.53 11.07
C GLN A 58 6.07 0.63 11.97
N ASN A 59 6.91 -0.39 11.98
CA ASN A 59 8.12 -0.41 12.79
C ASN A 59 9.11 0.70 12.38
N TYR A 60 9.26 0.96 11.08
CA TYR A 60 10.17 1.98 10.57
C TYR A 60 9.61 3.39 10.69
N SER A 61 8.32 3.58 10.46
CA SER A 61 7.67 4.87 10.64
C SER A 61 7.69 5.33 12.11
N SER A 62 7.51 4.40 13.05
CA SER A 62 7.56 4.72 14.48
C SER A 62 8.92 5.21 14.95
N LYS A 63 9.99 4.84 14.23
CA LYS A 63 11.37 5.30 14.50
C LYS A 63 11.72 6.56 13.72
N SER A 64 10.76 7.20 13.04
CA SER A 64 10.96 8.38 12.19
C SER A 64 11.99 8.17 11.07
N GLN A 65 12.15 6.92 10.62
CA GLN A 65 13.09 6.56 9.55
C GLN A 65 12.41 6.45 8.19
N LEU A 66 11.08 6.46 8.14
CA LEU A 66 10.30 6.24 6.93
C LEU A 66 9.07 7.13 6.92
N ASP A 67 8.86 7.84 5.82
CA ASP A 67 7.63 8.56 5.54
C ASP A 67 6.74 7.69 4.66
N ALA A 68 5.60 7.27 5.19
CA ALA A 68 4.68 6.38 4.49
C ALA A 68 3.40 7.11 4.09
N LEU A 69 3.03 6.96 2.83
CA LEU A 69 1.78 7.45 2.24
C LEU A 69 1.03 6.25 1.66
N ALA A 70 -0.29 6.28 1.70
CA ALA A 70 -1.11 5.25 1.09
C ALA A 70 -2.35 5.81 0.42
N GLY A 71 -2.75 5.18 -0.67
CA GLY A 71 -3.92 5.56 -1.44
C GLY A 71 -4.74 4.36 -1.92
N GLY A 72 -6.04 4.58 -2.06
CA GLY A 72 -7.00 3.58 -2.52
C GLY A 72 -7.78 2.93 -1.40
N GLY A 73 -9.09 2.69 -1.63
CA GLY A 73 -9.98 2.12 -0.63
C GLY A 73 -9.56 0.74 -0.14
N ASP A 74 -9.13 -0.13 -1.06
CA ASP A 74 -8.66 -1.48 -0.71
C ASP A 74 -7.34 -1.43 0.07
N THR A 75 -6.45 -0.50 -0.28
CA THR A 75 -5.21 -0.29 0.46
C THR A 75 -5.48 0.14 1.90
N LEU A 76 -6.40 1.08 2.09
CA LEU A 76 -6.80 1.53 3.41
C LEU A 76 -7.44 0.41 4.23
N ALA A 77 -8.27 -0.43 3.59
CA ALA A 77 -8.86 -1.60 4.25
C ALA A 77 -7.78 -2.60 4.70
N ALA A 78 -6.78 -2.84 3.86
CA ALA A 78 -5.65 -3.72 4.18
C ALA A 78 -4.81 -3.18 5.35
N ILE A 79 -4.51 -1.88 5.35
CA ILE A 79 -3.78 -1.21 6.42
C ILE A 79 -4.56 -1.28 7.74
N LYS A 80 -5.87 -1.05 7.68
CA LYS A 80 -6.74 -1.17 8.85
C LYS A 80 -6.76 -2.60 9.41
N LYS A 81 -6.84 -3.60 8.55
CA LYS A 81 -6.77 -5.01 8.95
C LYS A 81 -5.46 -5.34 9.67
N ALA A 82 -4.36 -4.78 9.21
CA ALA A 82 -3.04 -4.92 9.84
C ALA A 82 -2.86 -4.03 11.09
N LYS A 83 -3.83 -3.18 11.43
CA LYS A 83 -3.78 -2.22 12.54
C LYS A 83 -2.58 -1.25 12.43
N ALA A 84 -2.25 -0.84 11.21
CA ALA A 84 -1.09 0.00 10.91
C ALA A 84 -1.46 1.42 10.47
N ASN A 85 -2.67 1.89 10.74
CA ASN A 85 -3.14 3.21 10.29
C ASN A 85 -2.23 4.35 10.74
N ASP A 86 -1.74 4.29 11.97
CA ASP A 86 -0.92 5.34 12.58
C ASP A 86 0.50 5.42 11.99
N ALA A 87 0.90 4.42 11.20
CA ALA A 87 2.18 4.39 10.52
C ALA A 87 2.27 5.32 9.31
N PHE A 88 1.13 5.75 8.80
CA PHE A 88 1.03 6.52 7.56
C PHE A 88 0.75 7.99 7.84
N LYS A 89 1.57 8.87 7.27
CA LYS A 89 1.37 10.32 7.37
C LYS A 89 0.15 10.80 6.57
N TYR A 90 -0.19 10.09 5.52
CA TYR A 90 -1.32 10.43 4.65
C TYR A 90 -2.00 9.17 4.14
N LEU A 91 -3.33 9.15 4.25
CA LEU A 91 -4.19 8.09 3.77
C LEU A 91 -5.27 8.69 2.87
N SER A 92 -5.39 8.23 1.63
CA SER A 92 -6.38 8.71 0.68
C SER A 92 -7.24 7.57 0.16
N THR A 93 -8.56 7.74 0.19
CA THR A 93 -9.50 6.79 -0.42
C THR A 93 -9.53 6.87 -1.94
N ALA A 94 -9.03 7.95 -2.53
CA ALA A 94 -9.05 8.21 -3.98
C ALA A 94 -7.71 7.82 -4.63
N GLY A 95 -7.41 6.51 -4.70
CA GLY A 95 -6.11 6.00 -5.17
C GLY A 95 -5.65 6.56 -6.52
N GLY A 96 -6.50 6.51 -7.57
CA GLY A 96 -6.16 7.01 -8.90
C GLY A 96 -5.95 8.52 -8.93
N ALA A 97 -6.86 9.28 -8.33
CA ALA A 97 -6.75 10.74 -8.25
C ALA A 97 -5.56 11.17 -7.39
N PHE A 98 -5.23 10.41 -6.36
CA PHE A 98 -4.07 10.66 -5.51
C PHE A 98 -2.76 10.49 -6.29
N LEU A 99 -2.63 9.44 -7.09
CA LEU A 99 -1.48 9.23 -7.95
C LEU A 99 -1.33 10.33 -9.00
N GLU A 100 -2.42 10.72 -9.66
CA GLU A 100 -2.43 11.82 -10.63
C GLU A 100 -1.96 13.12 -9.98
N TRP A 101 -2.42 13.40 -8.77
CA TRP A 101 -2.00 14.58 -8.03
C TRP A 101 -0.50 14.57 -7.70
N LEU A 102 0.04 13.41 -7.29
CA LEU A 102 1.47 13.26 -7.02
C LEU A 102 2.33 13.41 -8.27
N GLU A 103 1.82 13.03 -9.44
CA GLU A 103 2.46 13.20 -10.74
C GLU A 103 2.40 14.66 -11.24
N GLY A 104 1.76 15.55 -10.49
CA GLY A 104 1.58 16.95 -10.85
C GLY A 104 0.32 17.24 -11.68
N ASN A 105 -0.47 16.23 -12.00
CA ASN A 105 -1.74 16.39 -12.69
C ASN A 105 -2.84 16.78 -11.69
N LYS A 106 -3.68 17.74 -12.07
CA LYS A 106 -4.80 18.17 -11.24
C LYS A 106 -6.07 17.45 -11.65
N SER A 107 -6.74 16.77 -10.72
CA SER A 107 -8.06 16.20 -10.97
C SER A 107 -9.10 17.33 -11.14
N PRO A 108 -10.19 17.10 -11.91
CA PRO A 108 -11.26 18.10 -12.04
C PRO A 108 -11.86 18.55 -10.70
N GLY A 109 -12.04 17.61 -9.75
CA GLY A 109 -12.53 17.94 -8.41
C GLY A 109 -11.58 18.82 -7.62
N PHE A 110 -10.29 18.56 -7.68
CA PHE A 110 -9.27 19.39 -7.03
C PHE A 110 -9.22 20.80 -7.60
N ILE A 111 -9.28 20.95 -8.93
CA ILE A 111 -9.34 22.25 -9.61
C ILE A 111 -10.59 23.03 -9.16
N ALA A 112 -11.76 22.38 -9.17
CA ALA A 112 -13.01 23.02 -8.75
C ALA A 112 -12.96 23.53 -7.31
N LEU A 113 -12.45 22.74 -6.37
CA LEU A 113 -12.28 23.15 -4.97
C LEU A 113 -11.33 24.33 -4.82
N ARG A 114 -10.23 24.33 -5.54
CA ARG A 114 -9.24 25.40 -5.50
C ARG A 114 -9.78 26.71 -6.07
N GLU A 115 -10.48 26.67 -7.20
CA GLU A 115 -11.05 27.83 -7.87
C GLU A 115 -12.19 28.46 -7.09
N ASN A 116 -12.91 27.67 -6.31
CA ASN A 116 -14.03 28.15 -5.49
C ASN A 116 -13.66 28.50 -4.04
N ASN A 117 -12.36 28.50 -3.71
CA ASN A 117 -11.85 28.86 -2.37
C ASN A 117 -12.41 28.02 -1.22
N PHE A 118 -12.61 26.75 -1.46
CA PHE A 118 -13.00 25.83 -0.39
C PHE A 118 -11.82 25.47 0.51
#